data_e3d7e75f5ff5f01d64f7f535806a0a06
#
_entry.id   e3d7e75f5ff5f01d64f7f535806a0a06
#
_cell.length_a   1.000
_cell.length_b   1.000
_cell.length_c   1.000
_cell.angle_alpha   90.00
_cell.angle_beta   90.00
_cell.angle_gamma   90.00
#
_symmetry.space_group_name_H-M   'P 1'
#
loop_
_entity.id
_entity.type
_entity.pdbx_description
1 polymer ?
#
loop_
_entity_poly.entity_id
_entity_poly.type
_entity_poly.pdbx_seq_one_letter_code
_entity_poly.pdbx_strand_id
1 'polypeptide(L)'
;GHNKAAAMKDSDEVCGCNGVTKGQICKAIKEKGLFTLDEVRKHTKASASCGSCTGLVEQLLMFTAGGDYSATPKLKPMCACTDHGHQAVRDAIRANKLMTIADTFNFLEWKTPNGCASCRPAVNYYLISTWPKEAKDDPQSRFINERSHANIQKDGTYSVIPRMWGGETTASELRRIADVVDKYQIPTVKVTGGQRIDLLGVKKEDLVNVWKDIGMPSGHAYAKALRTVKTCVGSEWCRMGTQDSTQMGKDLERAFFGMYAPHKVKFAVSGCPRNCAEAGIKDVGIIGVDSGWE
;
A
#
# COMPACT_ATOMS: atom_id res chain seq x y z
N GLY A 1 -6.98 -26.01 25.41
CA GLY A 1 -5.57 -25.66 25.28
C GLY A 1 -5.07 -24.99 26.54
N HIS A 2 -4.00 -25.49 27.12
CA HIS A 2 -3.41 -24.92 28.32
C HIS A 2 -3.03 -23.46 28.10
N ASN A 3 -3.47 -22.58 28.98
CA ASN A 3 -3.22 -21.16 28.91
C ASN A 3 -1.72 -20.89 29.21
N LYS A 4 -0.89 -20.95 28.19
CA LYS A 4 0.57 -20.73 28.27
C LYS A 4 0.89 -19.37 28.91
N ALA A 5 0.06 -18.36 28.64
CA ALA A 5 0.21 -17.02 29.18
C ALA A 5 0.07 -16.95 30.70
N ALA A 6 -0.80 -17.78 31.31
CA ALA A 6 -0.99 -17.81 32.75
C ALA A 6 0.24 -18.35 33.50
N ALA A 7 0.95 -19.33 32.91
CA ALA A 7 2.12 -19.98 33.51
C ALA A 7 3.42 -19.17 33.41
N MET A 8 3.46 -18.12 32.59
CA MET A 8 4.65 -17.28 32.42
C MET A 8 4.89 -16.39 33.65
N LYS A 9 6.16 -16.12 33.95
CA LYS A 9 6.56 -15.13 34.94
C LYS A 9 6.47 -13.73 34.34
N ASP A 10 6.30 -12.70 35.17
CA ASP A 10 6.22 -11.30 34.71
C ASP A 10 7.52 -10.83 34.01
N SER A 11 8.66 -11.44 34.33
CA SER A 11 9.95 -11.21 33.67
C SER A 11 10.09 -11.88 32.31
N ASP A 12 9.21 -12.83 31.96
CA ASP A 12 9.33 -13.58 30.72
C ASP A 12 9.00 -12.71 29.51
N GLU A 13 9.84 -12.81 28.51
CA GLU A 13 9.67 -12.07 27.27
C GLU A 13 8.55 -12.66 26.43
N VAL A 14 7.59 -11.81 26.06
CA VAL A 14 6.45 -12.14 25.19
C VAL A 14 6.70 -11.73 23.75
N CYS A 15 7.29 -10.56 23.55
CA CYS A 15 7.59 -10.02 22.22
C CYS A 15 9.09 -9.85 22.03
N GLY A 16 9.75 -10.85 21.44
CA GLY A 16 11.19 -10.82 21.19
C GLY A 16 11.65 -9.72 20.22
N CYS A 17 10.80 -9.31 19.27
CA CYS A 17 11.16 -8.23 18.33
C CYS A 17 11.28 -6.86 18.99
N ASN A 18 10.54 -6.64 20.08
CA ASN A 18 10.47 -5.34 20.76
C ASN A 18 10.88 -5.43 22.25
N GLY A 19 11.37 -6.58 22.69
CA GLY A 19 11.86 -6.79 24.07
C GLY A 19 10.79 -6.57 25.15
N VAL A 20 9.51 -6.93 24.87
CA VAL A 20 8.41 -6.64 25.79
C VAL A 20 8.05 -7.87 26.61
N THR A 21 8.07 -7.70 27.95
CA THR A 21 7.78 -8.77 28.91
C THR A 21 6.29 -8.89 29.24
N LYS A 22 5.88 -10.03 29.81
CA LYS A 22 4.52 -10.23 30.32
C LYS A 22 4.10 -9.16 31.31
N GLY A 23 4.97 -8.82 32.28
CA GLY A 23 4.69 -7.81 33.29
C GLY A 23 4.40 -6.44 32.70
N GLN A 24 5.17 -6.02 31.70
CA GLN A 24 4.95 -4.77 30.98
C GLN A 24 3.59 -4.73 30.28
N ILE A 25 3.20 -5.83 29.63
CA ILE A 25 1.90 -5.94 28.93
C ILE A 25 0.76 -5.89 29.96
N CYS A 26 0.81 -6.73 31.00
CA CYS A 26 -0.23 -6.81 32.02
C CYS A 26 -0.37 -5.50 32.79
N LYS A 27 0.73 -4.83 33.11
CA LYS A 27 0.75 -3.51 33.74
C LYS A 27 0.06 -2.47 32.86
N ALA A 28 0.41 -2.40 31.59
CA ALA A 28 -0.20 -1.45 30.64
C ALA A 28 -1.70 -1.69 30.49
N ILE A 29 -2.14 -2.95 30.44
CA ILE A 29 -3.57 -3.33 30.36
C ILE A 29 -4.32 -2.81 31.60
N LYS A 30 -3.80 -3.05 32.81
CA LYS A 30 -4.43 -2.66 34.05
C LYS A 30 -4.45 -1.15 34.27
N GLU A 31 -3.31 -0.47 34.09
CA GLU A 31 -3.17 0.95 34.37
C GLU A 31 -3.88 1.85 33.36
N LYS A 32 -3.97 1.40 32.10
CA LYS A 32 -4.58 2.20 31.02
C LYS A 32 -5.96 1.70 30.59
N GLY A 33 -6.47 0.63 31.21
CA GLY A 33 -7.77 0.06 30.84
C GLY A 33 -7.82 -0.39 29.38
N LEU A 34 -6.80 -1.13 28.91
CA LEU A 34 -6.74 -1.55 27.52
C LEU A 34 -7.59 -2.81 27.31
N PHE A 35 -8.46 -2.80 26.28
CA PHE A 35 -9.40 -3.87 26.00
C PHE A 35 -9.22 -4.52 24.63
N THR A 36 -8.36 -3.96 23.78
CA THR A 36 -8.12 -4.46 22.43
C THR A 36 -6.64 -4.74 22.16
N LEU A 37 -6.36 -5.67 21.26
CA LEU A 37 -5.00 -5.98 20.82
C LEU A 37 -4.30 -4.75 20.22
N ASP A 38 -5.04 -3.91 19.49
CA ASP A 38 -4.47 -2.71 18.87
C ASP A 38 -4.07 -1.65 19.91
N GLU A 39 -4.82 -1.54 21.00
CA GLU A 39 -4.44 -0.68 22.12
C GLU A 39 -3.18 -1.20 22.80
N VAL A 40 -3.07 -2.51 23.03
CA VAL A 40 -1.86 -3.12 23.60
C VAL A 40 -0.66 -2.90 22.68
N ARG A 41 -0.79 -3.09 21.38
CA ARG A 41 0.25 -2.80 20.37
C ARG A 41 0.70 -1.34 20.42
N LYS A 42 -0.25 -0.43 20.48
CA LYS A 42 0.01 1.02 20.51
C LYS A 42 0.81 1.42 21.76
N HIS A 43 0.46 0.88 22.90
CA HIS A 43 1.02 1.29 24.20
C HIS A 43 2.27 0.52 24.61
N THR A 44 2.42 -0.74 24.19
CA THR A 44 3.53 -1.60 24.62
C THR A 44 4.50 -1.96 23.49
N LYS A 45 4.09 -1.78 22.22
CA LYS A 45 4.77 -2.28 21.03
C LYS A 45 4.78 -3.81 20.90
N ALA A 46 4.21 -4.56 21.84
CA ALA A 46 4.06 -6.01 21.72
C ALA A 46 3.19 -6.34 20.51
N SER A 47 3.61 -7.33 19.70
CA SER A 47 2.93 -7.74 18.46
C SER A 47 2.82 -6.65 17.37
N ALA A 48 3.61 -5.57 17.47
CA ALA A 48 3.56 -4.48 16.50
C ALA A 48 4.48 -4.68 15.28
N SER A 49 5.43 -5.62 15.34
CA SER A 49 6.43 -5.87 14.30
C SER A 49 6.12 -7.13 13.49
N CYS A 50 6.62 -8.31 13.89
CA CYS A 50 6.44 -9.55 13.14
C CYS A 50 5.09 -10.25 13.37
N GLY A 51 4.38 -9.93 14.45
CA GLY A 51 3.09 -10.52 14.79
C GLY A 51 3.14 -11.93 15.38
N SER A 52 4.30 -12.57 15.51
CA SER A 52 4.44 -13.97 16.01
C SER A 52 3.90 -14.16 17.43
N CYS A 53 3.95 -13.12 18.26
CA CYS A 53 3.45 -13.17 19.63
C CYS A 53 1.96 -12.75 19.76
N THR A 54 1.24 -12.53 18.66
CA THR A 54 -0.16 -12.06 18.69
C THR A 54 -1.04 -12.93 19.58
N GLY A 55 -1.05 -14.25 19.35
CA GLY A 55 -1.90 -15.15 20.13
C GLY A 55 -1.56 -15.18 21.63
N LEU A 56 -0.28 -14.96 21.98
CA LEU A 56 0.12 -14.87 23.38
C LEU A 56 -0.29 -13.54 24.03
N VAL A 57 -0.21 -12.45 23.29
CA VAL A 57 -0.69 -11.12 23.73
C VAL A 57 -2.20 -11.14 23.92
N GLU A 58 -2.96 -11.77 23.04
CA GLU A 58 -4.42 -11.96 23.18
C GLU A 58 -4.77 -12.77 24.42
N GLN A 59 -4.05 -13.87 24.71
CA GLN A 59 -4.25 -14.63 25.93
C GLN A 59 -3.98 -13.80 27.20
N LEU A 60 -2.93 -12.97 27.19
CA LEU A 60 -2.63 -12.07 28.29
C LEU A 60 -3.73 -10.99 28.47
N LEU A 61 -4.25 -10.47 27.37
CA LEU A 61 -5.33 -9.50 27.39
C LEU A 61 -6.60 -10.11 27.96
N MET A 62 -7.01 -11.31 27.51
CA MET A 62 -8.14 -12.05 28.06
C MET A 62 -7.98 -12.33 29.56
N PHE A 63 -6.80 -12.74 29.96
CA PHE A 63 -6.52 -13.09 31.36
C PHE A 63 -6.48 -11.86 32.27
N THR A 64 -5.98 -10.71 31.76
CA THR A 64 -5.73 -9.52 32.57
C THR A 64 -6.92 -8.56 32.61
N ALA A 65 -7.67 -8.43 31.51
CA ALA A 65 -8.85 -7.58 31.41
C ALA A 65 -10.12 -8.25 31.96
N GLY A 66 -10.09 -9.57 32.20
CA GLY A 66 -11.24 -10.32 32.70
C GLY A 66 -12.39 -10.40 31.70
N GLY A 67 -13.64 -10.40 32.20
CA GLY A 67 -14.85 -10.53 31.37
C GLY A 67 -15.14 -9.35 30.43
N ASP A 68 -14.41 -8.25 30.56
CA ASP A 68 -14.57 -7.05 29.72
C ASP A 68 -13.76 -7.10 28.42
N TYR A 69 -12.99 -8.17 28.20
CA TYR A 69 -12.26 -8.36 26.96
C TYR A 69 -13.23 -8.68 25.81
N SER A 70 -13.26 -7.81 24.81
CA SER A 70 -13.93 -8.10 23.55
C SER A 70 -12.95 -8.76 22.58
N ALA A 71 -13.06 -10.09 22.42
CA ALA A 71 -12.34 -10.85 21.38
C ALA A 71 -12.84 -10.53 19.96
N THR A 72 -13.98 -9.85 19.87
CA THR A 72 -14.46 -9.30 18.61
C THR A 72 -13.66 -8.03 18.32
N PRO A 73 -12.82 -8.00 17.30
CA PRO A 73 -12.24 -6.76 16.86
C PRO A 73 -13.41 -5.80 16.63
N LYS A 74 -13.47 -4.66 17.31
CA LYS A 74 -14.34 -3.58 16.85
C LYS A 74 -13.96 -3.35 15.41
N LEU A 75 -14.81 -3.75 14.48
CA LEU A 75 -14.57 -3.64 13.04
C LEU A 75 -14.26 -2.18 12.78
N LYS A 76 -13.00 -1.90 12.55
CA LYS A 76 -12.55 -0.53 12.30
C LYS A 76 -13.24 -0.06 11.04
N PRO A 77 -14.05 1.00 11.10
CA PRO A 77 -14.67 1.56 9.92
C PRO A 77 -13.61 1.90 8.88
N MET A 78 -13.92 1.75 7.59
CA MET A 78 -12.97 2.08 6.54
C MET A 78 -12.62 3.58 6.50
N CYS A 79 -13.54 4.43 6.98
CA CYS A 79 -13.34 5.87 7.14
C CYS A 79 -14.44 6.46 8.05
N ALA A 80 -14.41 7.76 8.28
CA ALA A 80 -15.43 8.48 9.06
C ALA A 80 -16.81 8.58 8.37
N CYS A 81 -16.89 8.28 7.07
CA CYS A 81 -18.14 8.37 6.30
C CYS A 81 -19.08 7.16 6.51
N THR A 82 -18.65 6.14 7.19
CA THR A 82 -19.41 4.90 7.40
C THR A 82 -18.99 4.20 8.68
N ASP A 83 -19.86 3.38 9.23
CA ASP A 83 -19.54 2.48 10.33
C ASP A 83 -19.10 1.09 9.88
N HIS A 84 -19.10 0.84 8.54
CA HIS A 84 -18.72 -0.44 7.96
C HIS A 84 -17.22 -0.56 7.73
N GLY A 85 -16.66 -1.72 8.05
CA GLY A 85 -15.30 -2.09 7.71
C GLY A 85 -15.19 -2.58 6.25
N HIS A 86 -13.97 -2.67 5.75
CA HIS A 86 -13.68 -3.10 4.38
C HIS A 86 -14.30 -4.44 3.99
N GLN A 87 -14.33 -5.42 4.92
CA GLN A 87 -14.89 -6.74 4.64
C GLN A 87 -16.41 -6.67 4.48
N ALA A 88 -17.10 -5.99 5.41
CA ALA A 88 -18.55 -5.83 5.35
C ALA A 88 -19.02 -5.16 4.05
N VAL A 89 -18.28 -4.15 3.57
CA VAL A 89 -18.56 -3.49 2.30
C VAL A 89 -18.40 -4.45 1.11
N ARG A 90 -17.34 -5.26 1.07
CA ARG A 90 -17.15 -6.27 0.01
C ARG A 90 -18.24 -7.32 0.01
N ASP A 91 -18.63 -7.79 1.20
CA ASP A 91 -19.68 -8.80 1.34
C ASP A 91 -21.03 -8.25 0.90
N ALA A 92 -21.36 -7.00 1.26
CA ALA A 92 -22.56 -6.33 0.81
C ALA A 92 -22.62 -6.15 -0.71
N ILE A 93 -21.50 -5.73 -1.34
CA ILE A 93 -21.38 -5.61 -2.81
C ILE A 93 -21.74 -6.93 -3.48
N ARG A 94 -21.18 -8.05 -2.99
CA ARG A 94 -21.43 -9.39 -3.55
C ARG A 94 -22.87 -9.88 -3.32
N ALA A 95 -23.32 -9.81 -2.06
CA ALA A 95 -24.60 -10.35 -1.66
C ALA A 95 -25.78 -9.64 -2.31
N ASN A 96 -25.67 -8.32 -2.52
CA ASN A 96 -26.75 -7.47 -3.02
C ASN A 96 -26.55 -7.04 -4.48
N LYS A 97 -25.55 -7.58 -5.18
CA LYS A 97 -25.23 -7.26 -6.58
C LYS A 97 -25.12 -5.75 -6.84
N LEU A 98 -24.47 -5.04 -5.92
CA LEU A 98 -24.24 -3.59 -6.07
C LEU A 98 -23.22 -3.35 -7.17
N MET A 99 -23.53 -2.44 -8.12
CA MET A 99 -22.71 -2.23 -9.31
C MET A 99 -22.07 -0.85 -9.37
N THR A 100 -22.57 0.09 -8.57
CA THR A 100 -22.06 1.48 -8.54
C THR A 100 -21.69 1.93 -7.14
N ILE A 101 -20.86 2.98 -7.07
CA ILE A 101 -20.51 3.63 -5.79
C ILE A 101 -21.77 4.18 -5.12
N ALA A 102 -22.67 4.79 -5.91
CA ALA A 102 -23.91 5.37 -5.40
C ALA A 102 -24.81 4.29 -4.79
N ASP A 103 -25.00 3.16 -5.48
CA ASP A 103 -25.80 2.04 -4.95
C ASP A 103 -25.22 1.50 -3.65
N THR A 104 -23.88 1.39 -3.59
CA THR A 104 -23.17 0.91 -2.40
C THR A 104 -23.35 1.87 -1.23
N PHE A 105 -23.21 3.18 -1.46
CA PHE A 105 -23.36 4.18 -0.43
C PHE A 105 -24.80 4.26 0.07
N ASN A 106 -25.79 4.21 -0.82
CA ASN A 106 -27.20 4.22 -0.46
C ASN A 106 -27.59 2.97 0.32
N PHE A 107 -27.19 1.79 -0.15
CA PHE A 107 -27.52 0.51 0.49
C PHE A 107 -26.93 0.38 1.90
N LEU A 108 -25.71 0.88 2.10
CA LEU A 108 -24.99 0.82 3.37
C LEU A 108 -25.15 2.10 4.22
N GLU A 109 -26.09 2.96 3.88
CA GLU A 109 -26.43 4.18 4.61
C GLU A 109 -25.19 5.04 4.93
N TRP A 110 -24.42 5.37 3.88
CA TRP A 110 -23.22 6.21 4.04
C TRP A 110 -23.58 7.57 4.63
N LYS A 111 -22.87 8.01 5.66
CA LYS A 111 -23.12 9.29 6.37
C LYS A 111 -22.93 10.52 5.48
N THR A 112 -22.15 10.38 4.41
CA THR A 112 -21.86 11.46 3.44
C THR A 112 -22.19 10.97 2.04
N PRO A 113 -23.02 11.69 1.26
CA PRO A 113 -23.49 11.21 -0.05
C PRO A 113 -22.36 11.02 -1.08
N ASN A 114 -21.29 11.79 -0.95
CA ASN A 114 -20.14 11.74 -1.88
C ASN A 114 -18.95 10.93 -1.36
N GLY A 115 -19.00 10.42 -0.13
CA GLY A 115 -17.87 9.73 0.48
C GLY A 115 -16.65 10.65 0.69
N CYS A 116 -15.47 10.08 0.73
CA CYS A 116 -14.20 10.80 0.90
C CYS A 116 -13.08 10.14 0.07
N ALA A 117 -11.90 10.78 0.07
CA ALA A 117 -10.70 10.29 -0.61
C ALA A 117 -10.16 8.92 -0.10
N SER A 118 -10.73 8.39 0.98
CA SER A 118 -10.38 7.05 1.48
C SER A 118 -11.37 5.98 1.00
N CYS A 119 -12.69 6.24 1.11
CA CYS A 119 -13.70 5.24 0.79
C CYS A 119 -14.01 5.15 -0.71
N ARG A 120 -14.08 6.26 -1.45
CA ARG A 120 -14.38 6.21 -2.89
C ARG A 120 -13.41 5.31 -3.68
N PRO A 121 -12.08 5.48 -3.56
CA PRO A 121 -11.14 4.62 -4.28
C PRO A 121 -11.25 3.15 -3.88
N ALA A 122 -11.49 2.87 -2.60
CA ALA A 122 -11.64 1.50 -2.12
C ALA A 122 -12.92 0.85 -2.65
N VAL A 123 -14.05 1.55 -2.62
CA VAL A 123 -15.33 1.04 -3.14
C VAL A 123 -15.26 0.87 -4.65
N ASN A 124 -14.70 1.84 -5.40
CA ASN A 124 -14.47 1.68 -6.83
C ASN A 124 -13.66 0.39 -7.13
N TYR A 125 -12.55 0.19 -6.42
CA TYR A 125 -11.76 -1.02 -6.56
C TYR A 125 -12.57 -2.29 -6.24
N TYR A 126 -13.39 -2.29 -5.19
CA TYR A 126 -14.19 -3.46 -4.83
C TYR A 126 -15.26 -3.80 -5.86
N LEU A 127 -15.87 -2.79 -6.44
CA LEU A 127 -16.86 -2.96 -7.51
C LEU A 127 -16.23 -3.60 -8.75
N ILE A 128 -15.17 -3.01 -9.28
CA ILE A 128 -14.52 -3.54 -10.49
C ILE A 128 -13.82 -4.88 -10.26
N SER A 129 -13.31 -5.16 -9.06
CA SER A 129 -12.73 -6.47 -8.74
C SER A 129 -13.77 -7.56 -8.50
N THR A 130 -14.98 -7.19 -8.08
CA THR A 130 -16.09 -8.15 -7.89
C THR A 130 -16.86 -8.39 -9.20
N TRP A 131 -17.06 -7.36 -10.00
CA TRP A 131 -17.85 -7.36 -11.21
C TRP A 131 -17.04 -6.80 -12.40
N PRO A 132 -15.98 -7.50 -12.85
CA PRO A 132 -15.02 -6.93 -13.80
C PRO A 132 -15.60 -6.65 -15.20
N LYS A 133 -16.75 -7.25 -15.55
CA LYS A 133 -17.43 -7.02 -16.83
C LYS A 133 -18.59 -6.04 -16.72
N GLU A 134 -19.22 -5.98 -15.55
CA GLU A 134 -20.48 -5.27 -15.32
C GLU A 134 -20.26 -3.92 -14.65
N ALA A 135 -19.38 -3.84 -13.66
CA ALA A 135 -19.12 -2.59 -12.95
C ALA A 135 -18.25 -1.66 -13.80
N LYS A 136 -18.66 -0.41 -13.87
CA LYS A 136 -17.91 0.62 -14.58
C LYS A 136 -16.90 1.28 -13.62
N ASP A 137 -15.65 1.32 -14.05
CA ASP A 137 -14.62 2.08 -13.34
C ASP A 137 -14.94 3.58 -13.33
N ASP A 138 -14.81 4.19 -12.16
CA ASP A 138 -14.96 5.64 -11.99
C ASP A 138 -13.57 6.30 -11.92
N PRO A 139 -13.08 6.93 -13.00
CA PRO A 139 -11.76 7.56 -13.02
C PRO A 139 -11.60 8.65 -11.96
N GLN A 140 -12.67 9.35 -11.58
CA GLN A 140 -12.64 10.38 -10.54
C GLN A 140 -12.46 9.79 -9.13
N SER A 141 -12.75 8.52 -8.95
CA SER A 141 -12.53 7.81 -7.70
C SER A 141 -11.18 7.08 -7.63
N ARG A 142 -10.34 7.21 -8.65
CA ARG A 142 -8.95 6.73 -8.62
C ARG A 142 -8.05 7.71 -7.87
N PHE A 143 -8.30 7.87 -6.57
CA PHE A 143 -7.40 8.68 -5.74
C PHE A 143 -6.41 7.79 -5.00
N ILE A 144 -5.19 8.26 -4.98
CA ILE A 144 -4.20 7.83 -4.02
C ILE A 144 -4.33 8.73 -2.79
N ASN A 145 -4.42 8.15 -1.62
CA ASN A 145 -4.50 8.89 -0.37
C ASN A 145 -3.10 9.39 0.04
N GLU A 146 -2.50 10.19 -0.84
CA GLU A 146 -1.18 10.77 -0.65
C GLU A 146 -1.26 12.27 -0.96
N ARG A 147 -1.16 13.09 0.08
CA ARG A 147 -1.33 14.54 -0.05
C ARG A 147 -0.15 15.23 -0.70
N SER A 148 1.04 14.73 -0.48
CA SER A 148 2.30 15.37 -0.91
C SER A 148 2.87 14.76 -2.19
N HIS A 149 2.34 13.63 -2.64
CA HIS A 149 2.93 12.76 -3.68
C HIS A 149 4.41 12.42 -3.39
N ALA A 150 4.79 12.44 -2.12
CA ALA A 150 6.14 12.22 -1.64
C ALA A 150 6.11 11.51 -0.29
N ASN A 151 7.14 10.71 0.02
CA ASN A 151 7.22 10.00 1.28
C ASN A 151 8.06 10.76 2.30
N ILE A 152 7.54 10.88 3.51
CA ILE A 152 8.30 11.45 4.62
C ILE A 152 9.44 10.51 5.01
N GLN A 153 10.64 11.05 5.16
CA GLN A 153 11.85 10.35 5.55
C GLN A 153 12.12 10.47 7.05
N LYS A 154 13.11 9.72 7.53
CA LYS A 154 13.46 9.63 8.95
C LYS A 154 13.81 10.99 9.58
N ASP A 155 14.43 11.87 8.82
CA ASP A 155 14.86 13.22 9.23
C ASP A 155 13.79 14.30 9.02
N GLY A 156 12.59 13.92 8.59
CA GLY A 156 11.49 14.84 8.31
C GLY A 156 11.50 15.46 6.91
N THR A 157 12.52 15.17 6.10
CA THR A 157 12.54 15.52 4.67
C THR A 157 11.67 14.54 3.86
N TYR A 158 11.62 14.71 2.56
CA TYR A 158 10.77 13.91 1.67
C TYR A 158 11.57 13.25 0.56
N SER A 159 11.10 12.08 0.16
CA SER A 159 11.53 11.37 -1.03
C SER A 159 10.54 11.66 -2.16
N VAL A 160 11.03 12.19 -3.27
CA VAL A 160 10.26 12.50 -4.48
C VAL A 160 10.68 11.55 -5.60
N ILE A 161 9.71 10.84 -6.16
CA ILE A 161 9.96 9.84 -7.22
C ILE A 161 9.11 10.18 -8.44
N PRO A 162 9.70 10.79 -9.48
CA PRO A 162 9.03 11.00 -10.75
C PRO A 162 8.68 9.67 -11.42
N ARG A 163 7.60 9.65 -12.19
CA ARG A 163 7.17 8.47 -12.94
C ARG A 163 7.97 8.31 -14.21
N MET A 164 8.52 7.14 -14.39
CA MET A 164 9.15 6.67 -15.62
C MET A 164 8.34 5.50 -16.13
N TRP A 165 7.51 5.72 -17.16
CA TRP A 165 6.59 4.73 -17.70
C TRP A 165 7.34 3.53 -18.27
N GLY A 166 7.07 2.33 -17.73
CA GLY A 166 7.80 1.12 -18.11
C GLY A 166 9.31 1.18 -17.83
N GLY A 167 9.75 2.10 -16.97
CA GLY A 167 11.16 2.32 -16.67
C GLY A 167 11.92 3.16 -17.71
N GLU A 168 11.24 3.65 -18.74
CA GLU A 168 11.85 4.54 -19.74
C GLU A 168 11.84 6.01 -19.30
N THR A 169 12.83 6.75 -19.79
CA THR A 169 12.94 8.19 -19.64
C THR A 169 13.60 8.80 -20.88
N THR A 170 13.59 10.12 -20.96
CA THR A 170 14.20 10.85 -22.07
C THR A 170 15.35 11.74 -21.59
N ALA A 171 16.22 12.15 -22.53
CA ALA A 171 17.28 13.08 -22.22
C ALA A 171 16.74 14.42 -21.64
N SER A 172 15.57 14.87 -22.12
CA SER A 172 14.91 16.07 -21.60
C SER A 172 14.47 15.90 -20.15
N GLU A 173 13.85 14.76 -19.80
CA GLU A 173 13.42 14.46 -18.44
C GLU A 173 14.62 14.32 -17.50
N LEU A 174 15.68 13.64 -17.93
CA LEU A 174 16.91 13.53 -17.14
C LEU A 174 17.54 14.90 -16.85
N ARG A 175 17.58 15.81 -17.85
CA ARG A 175 18.07 17.18 -17.62
C ARG A 175 17.18 17.93 -16.62
N ARG A 176 15.86 17.88 -16.78
CA ARG A 176 14.94 18.52 -15.82
C ARG A 176 15.12 17.99 -14.39
N ILE A 177 15.33 16.69 -14.23
CA ILE A 177 15.63 16.11 -12.93
C ILE A 177 16.94 16.69 -12.37
N ALA A 178 18.00 16.74 -13.19
CA ALA A 178 19.28 17.31 -12.78
C ALA A 178 19.14 18.79 -12.40
N ASP A 179 18.49 19.59 -13.24
CA ASP A 179 18.24 21.02 -12.97
C ASP A 179 17.49 21.25 -11.65
N VAL A 180 16.49 20.41 -11.36
CA VAL A 180 15.72 20.45 -10.10
C VAL A 180 16.59 20.06 -8.90
N VAL A 181 17.41 19.04 -9.05
CA VAL A 181 18.36 18.61 -8.00
C VAL A 181 19.30 19.75 -7.64
N ASP A 182 19.87 20.40 -8.63
CA ASP A 182 20.79 21.54 -8.44
C ASP A 182 20.07 22.75 -7.84
N LYS A 183 18.89 23.10 -8.38
CA LYS A 183 18.11 24.26 -7.94
C LYS A 183 17.69 24.18 -6.48
N TYR A 184 17.23 23.01 -6.04
CA TYR A 184 16.74 22.80 -4.68
C TYR A 184 17.79 22.17 -3.75
N GLN A 185 19.03 22.02 -4.25
CA GLN A 185 20.15 21.44 -3.50
C GLN A 185 19.79 20.10 -2.84
N ILE A 186 19.15 19.23 -3.63
CA ILE A 186 18.71 17.92 -3.17
C ILE A 186 19.94 17.03 -2.92
N PRO A 187 20.17 16.55 -1.69
CA PRO A 187 21.46 16.00 -1.31
C PRO A 187 21.77 14.63 -1.93
N THR A 188 20.75 13.87 -2.33
CA THR A 188 20.97 12.52 -2.87
C THR A 188 19.98 12.17 -3.98
N VAL A 189 20.52 11.65 -5.08
CA VAL A 189 19.75 11.05 -6.17
C VAL A 189 20.08 9.57 -6.22
N LYS A 190 19.07 8.71 -6.23
CA LYS A 190 19.24 7.26 -6.21
C LYS A 190 18.44 6.57 -7.30
N VAL A 191 19.10 5.74 -8.11
CA VAL A 191 18.43 4.78 -8.98
C VAL A 191 17.92 3.61 -8.14
N THR A 192 16.63 3.33 -8.21
CA THR A 192 15.98 2.31 -7.39
C THR A 192 15.76 1.01 -8.17
N GLY A 193 15.57 -0.11 -7.45
CA GLY A 193 15.28 -1.40 -8.07
C GLY A 193 13.90 -1.46 -8.78
N GLY A 194 13.07 -0.42 -8.65
CA GLY A 194 11.81 -0.26 -9.39
C GLY A 194 11.96 0.53 -10.70
N GLN A 195 13.18 0.69 -11.20
CA GLN A 195 13.49 1.45 -12.43
C GLN A 195 13.01 2.91 -12.34
N ARG A 196 13.28 3.56 -11.22
CA ARG A 196 12.94 4.97 -10.97
C ARG A 196 14.12 5.69 -10.37
N ILE A 197 14.12 6.99 -10.53
CA ILE A 197 15.04 7.90 -9.86
C ILE A 197 14.32 8.43 -8.62
N ASP A 198 14.98 8.35 -7.48
CA ASP A 198 14.47 8.83 -6.19
C ASP A 198 15.29 10.03 -5.73
N LEU A 199 14.63 11.15 -5.49
CA LEU A 199 15.20 12.38 -5.00
C LEU A 199 15.01 12.43 -3.48
N LEU A 200 16.08 12.19 -2.74
CA LEU A 200 16.08 12.06 -1.29
C LEU A 200 16.52 13.36 -0.62
N GLY A 201 15.84 13.75 0.45
CA GLY A 201 16.18 14.94 1.23
C GLY A 201 15.46 16.21 0.77
N VAL A 202 14.35 16.10 0.05
CA VAL A 202 13.55 17.25 -0.38
C VAL A 202 12.87 17.88 0.84
N LYS A 203 13.00 19.20 1.01
CA LYS A 203 12.35 19.93 2.08
C LYS A 203 10.84 20.04 1.83
N LYS A 204 10.05 20.05 2.90
CA LYS A 204 8.58 20.09 2.81
C LYS A 204 8.09 21.33 2.07
N GLU A 205 8.68 22.47 2.33
CA GLU A 205 8.35 23.76 1.73
C GLU A 205 8.61 23.80 0.21
N ASP A 206 9.57 23.00 -0.27
CA ASP A 206 9.95 22.96 -1.68
C ASP A 206 9.11 22.00 -2.53
N LEU A 207 8.36 21.07 -1.90
CA LEU A 207 7.67 19.97 -2.60
C LEU A 207 6.79 20.42 -3.78
N VAL A 208 5.99 21.46 -3.58
CA VAL A 208 5.08 21.95 -4.62
C VAL A 208 5.87 22.47 -5.83
N ASN A 209 6.93 23.22 -5.57
CA ASN A 209 7.76 23.79 -6.62
C ASN A 209 8.63 22.72 -7.30
N VAL A 210 9.15 21.77 -6.54
CA VAL A 210 9.88 20.60 -7.07
C VAL A 210 9.01 19.83 -8.06
N TRP A 211 7.77 19.49 -7.70
CA TRP A 211 6.85 18.81 -8.61
C TRP A 211 6.49 19.65 -9.85
N LYS A 212 6.30 20.94 -9.67
CA LYS A 212 6.03 21.87 -10.79
C LYS A 212 7.19 21.94 -11.78
N ASP A 213 8.41 22.04 -11.26
CA ASP A 213 9.60 22.20 -12.09
C ASP A 213 10.02 20.86 -12.78
N ILE A 214 9.86 19.74 -12.10
CA ILE A 214 10.04 18.41 -12.71
C ILE A 214 9.05 18.21 -13.87
N GLY A 215 7.80 18.63 -13.72
CA GLY A 215 6.77 18.47 -14.75
C GLY A 215 6.50 17.03 -15.16
N MET A 216 6.76 16.06 -14.28
CA MET A 216 6.51 14.64 -14.47
C MET A 216 5.48 14.15 -13.45
N PRO A 217 4.62 13.17 -13.80
CA PRO A 217 3.69 12.60 -12.83
C PRO A 217 4.41 11.91 -11.67
N SER A 218 3.73 11.79 -10.52
CA SER A 218 4.24 11.01 -9.40
C SER A 218 4.37 9.52 -9.74
N GLY A 219 5.46 8.90 -9.31
CA GLY A 219 5.66 7.46 -9.38
C GLY A 219 4.85 6.66 -8.37
N HIS A 220 4.02 7.32 -7.54
CA HIS A 220 3.16 6.70 -6.51
C HIS A 220 3.90 5.69 -5.62
N ALA A 221 5.13 6.01 -5.24
CA ALA A 221 6.04 5.04 -4.63
C ALA A 221 5.60 4.52 -3.26
N TYR A 222 4.78 5.28 -2.54
CA TYR A 222 4.40 5.00 -1.15
C TYR A 222 2.89 4.93 -0.93
N ALA A 223 2.10 5.30 -1.94
CA ALA A 223 0.65 5.28 -1.86
C ALA A 223 0.08 3.86 -2.03
N LYS A 224 -1.18 3.69 -1.67
CA LYS A 224 -1.97 2.50 -1.97
C LYS A 224 -2.46 2.52 -3.43
N ALA A 225 -1.57 2.83 -4.34
CA ALA A 225 -1.82 2.81 -5.78
C ALA A 225 -0.82 1.89 -6.47
N LEU A 226 -1.13 1.52 -7.69
CA LEU A 226 -0.18 0.79 -8.51
C LEU A 226 1.07 1.65 -8.72
N ARG A 227 2.21 1.04 -8.49
CA ARG A 227 3.52 1.64 -8.74
C ARG A 227 3.90 1.50 -10.20
N THR A 228 5.13 1.86 -10.53
CA THR A 228 5.69 1.56 -11.84
C THR A 228 5.73 0.05 -12.08
N VAL A 229 5.52 -0.37 -13.30
CA VAL A 229 5.72 -1.74 -13.76
C VAL A 229 7.20 -1.90 -14.15
N LYS A 230 7.91 -2.83 -13.51
CA LYS A 230 9.29 -3.14 -13.89
C LYS A 230 9.30 -3.90 -15.21
N THR A 231 10.09 -3.48 -16.18
CA THR A 231 10.20 -4.14 -17.49
C THR A 231 11.65 -4.55 -17.77
N CYS A 232 11.85 -5.48 -18.66
CA CYS A 232 13.13 -5.62 -19.35
C CYS A 232 13.07 -4.85 -20.68
N VAL A 233 14.14 -4.85 -21.46
CA VAL A 233 14.21 -4.08 -22.72
C VAL A 233 13.38 -4.68 -23.87
N GLY A 234 12.80 -5.87 -23.68
CA GLY A 234 11.85 -6.48 -24.60
C GLY A 234 12.42 -6.88 -25.96
N SER A 235 11.51 -7.28 -26.86
CA SER A 235 11.87 -7.70 -28.23
C SER A 235 12.44 -6.58 -29.09
N GLU A 236 12.16 -5.32 -28.73
CA GLU A 236 12.67 -4.17 -29.49
C GLU A 236 14.21 -4.04 -29.43
N TRP A 237 14.80 -4.34 -28.27
CA TRP A 237 16.23 -4.16 -28.04
C TRP A 237 16.98 -5.44 -27.70
N CYS A 238 16.29 -6.49 -27.28
CA CYS A 238 16.90 -7.74 -26.84
C CYS A 238 16.79 -8.80 -27.93
N ARG A 239 17.92 -9.33 -28.42
CA ARG A 239 17.94 -10.44 -29.37
C ARG A 239 17.23 -11.72 -28.91
N MET A 240 16.97 -11.85 -27.59
CA MET A 240 16.28 -12.99 -26.97
C MET A 240 14.84 -12.65 -26.58
N GLY A 241 14.41 -11.41 -26.79
CA GLY A 241 13.05 -10.99 -26.47
C GLY A 241 12.04 -11.57 -27.45
N THR A 242 11.00 -12.20 -26.96
CA THR A 242 9.89 -12.71 -27.77
C THR A 242 8.75 -11.70 -27.86
N GLN A 243 8.60 -10.86 -26.81
CA GLN A 243 7.51 -9.89 -26.70
C GLN A 243 8.04 -8.50 -26.28
N ASP A 244 7.31 -7.44 -26.64
CA ASP A 244 7.61 -6.05 -26.23
C ASP A 244 7.17 -5.79 -24.80
N SER A 245 8.04 -6.09 -23.85
CA SER A 245 7.78 -5.91 -22.43
C SER A 245 7.68 -4.44 -22.00
N THR A 246 8.37 -3.54 -22.68
CA THR A 246 8.35 -2.12 -22.36
C THR A 246 6.99 -1.51 -22.71
N GLN A 247 6.45 -1.78 -23.89
CA GLN A 247 5.14 -1.30 -24.29
C GLN A 247 4.05 -1.91 -23.39
N MET A 248 4.08 -3.21 -23.14
CA MET A 248 3.13 -3.86 -22.23
C MET A 248 3.19 -3.23 -20.83
N GLY A 249 4.37 -2.95 -20.30
CA GLY A 249 4.54 -2.28 -19.01
C GLY A 249 3.93 -0.88 -18.99
N LYS A 250 4.13 -0.09 -20.04
CA LYS A 250 3.52 1.25 -20.19
C LYS A 250 2.00 1.17 -20.23
N ASP A 251 1.44 0.21 -20.96
CA ASP A 251 -0.01 0.05 -21.10
C ASP A 251 -0.66 -0.36 -19.77
N LEU A 252 -0.03 -1.26 -19.03
CA LEU A 252 -0.45 -1.62 -17.69
C LEU A 252 -0.39 -0.43 -16.72
N GLU A 253 0.70 0.35 -16.75
CA GLU A 253 0.81 1.53 -15.89
C GLU A 253 -0.29 2.55 -16.20
N ARG A 254 -0.59 2.81 -17.48
CA ARG A 254 -1.64 3.74 -17.90
C ARG A 254 -3.03 3.23 -17.51
N ALA A 255 -3.30 1.94 -17.73
CA ALA A 255 -4.58 1.33 -17.39
C ALA A 255 -4.89 1.42 -15.89
N PHE A 256 -3.88 1.24 -15.04
CA PHE A 256 -4.02 1.22 -13.58
C PHE A 256 -3.55 2.50 -12.87
N PHE A 257 -3.21 3.53 -13.61
CA PHE A 257 -2.69 4.78 -13.04
C PHE A 257 -3.63 5.37 -11.99
N GLY A 258 -3.12 5.58 -10.78
CA GLY A 258 -3.88 6.14 -9.66
C GLY A 258 -4.93 5.19 -9.04
N MET A 259 -5.07 3.96 -9.54
CA MET A 259 -6.03 3.00 -9.00
C MET A 259 -5.63 2.59 -7.60
N TYR A 260 -6.59 2.61 -6.68
CA TYR A 260 -6.41 2.13 -5.32
C TYR A 260 -6.16 0.63 -5.31
N ALA A 261 -5.23 0.21 -4.45
CA ALA A 261 -5.04 -1.19 -4.08
C ALA A 261 -5.04 -1.32 -2.54
N PRO A 262 -5.57 -2.41 -1.96
CA PRO A 262 -5.62 -2.61 -0.51
C PRO A 262 -4.24 -2.57 0.15
N HIS A 263 -3.26 -3.10 -0.57
CA HIS A 263 -1.85 -3.13 -0.20
C HIS A 263 -0.97 -2.70 -1.36
N LYS A 264 0.32 -2.58 -1.09
CA LYS A 264 1.35 -2.38 -2.10
C LYS A 264 1.34 -3.55 -3.07
N VAL A 265 1.11 -3.26 -4.36
CA VAL A 265 1.17 -4.24 -5.45
C VAL A 265 2.36 -3.92 -6.34
N LYS A 266 3.18 -4.92 -6.63
CA LYS A 266 4.32 -4.84 -7.52
C LYS A 266 4.05 -5.63 -8.78
N PHE A 267 4.29 -5.00 -9.92
CA PHE A 267 4.19 -5.61 -11.23
C PHE A 267 5.55 -5.72 -11.90
N ALA A 268 5.72 -6.73 -12.74
CA ALA A 268 6.82 -6.76 -13.69
C ALA A 268 6.41 -7.49 -14.97
N VAL A 269 7.02 -7.09 -16.07
CA VAL A 269 6.86 -7.69 -17.39
C VAL A 269 8.22 -8.06 -17.92
N SER A 270 8.43 -9.34 -18.18
CA SER A 270 9.62 -9.88 -18.83
C SER A 270 9.28 -10.28 -20.27
N GLY A 271 10.02 -9.81 -21.24
CA GLY A 271 9.77 -10.05 -22.66
C GLY A 271 10.11 -11.47 -23.14
N CYS A 272 10.61 -12.35 -22.27
CA CYS A 272 10.84 -13.77 -22.58
C CYS A 272 11.04 -14.58 -21.28
N PRO A 273 11.05 -15.94 -21.35
CA PRO A 273 11.20 -16.81 -20.18
C PRO A 273 12.48 -16.65 -19.36
N ARG A 274 13.48 -15.90 -19.85
CA ARG A 274 14.68 -15.56 -19.07
C ARG A 274 14.40 -14.68 -17.85
N ASN A 275 13.22 -14.07 -17.81
CA ASN A 275 12.70 -13.38 -16.63
C ASN A 275 13.59 -12.25 -16.09
N CYS A 276 14.24 -11.47 -16.96
CA CYS A 276 15.18 -10.42 -16.57
C CYS A 276 14.54 -9.29 -15.74
N ALA A 277 13.24 -9.05 -15.87
CA ALA A 277 12.51 -8.11 -15.03
C ALA A 277 12.03 -8.70 -13.70
N GLU A 278 12.37 -9.96 -13.42
CA GLU A 278 11.97 -10.67 -12.20
C GLU A 278 10.44 -10.81 -12.03
N ALA A 279 9.72 -10.99 -13.15
CA ALA A 279 8.26 -11.13 -13.15
C ALA A 279 7.79 -12.27 -12.24
N GLY A 280 8.49 -13.41 -12.25
CA GLY A 280 8.15 -14.59 -11.46
C GLY A 280 8.17 -14.41 -9.94
N ILE A 281 8.68 -13.30 -9.42
CA ILE A 281 8.70 -13.00 -7.96
C ILE A 281 7.92 -11.73 -7.58
N LYS A 282 7.08 -11.23 -8.48
CA LYS A 282 6.21 -10.07 -8.22
C LYS A 282 4.81 -10.52 -7.82
N ASP A 283 4.03 -9.59 -7.27
CA ASP A 283 2.62 -9.84 -6.95
C ASP A 283 1.82 -10.15 -8.22
N VAL A 284 2.16 -9.47 -9.33
CA VAL A 284 1.69 -9.78 -10.68
C VAL A 284 2.90 -9.78 -11.62
N GLY A 285 3.18 -10.91 -12.22
CA GLY A 285 4.23 -11.08 -13.21
C GLY A 285 3.67 -11.51 -14.54
N ILE A 286 4.17 -10.92 -15.61
CA ILE A 286 3.81 -11.27 -16.99
C ILE A 286 5.09 -11.64 -17.72
N ILE A 287 5.09 -12.77 -18.39
CA ILE A 287 6.26 -13.29 -19.11
C ILE A 287 5.89 -13.52 -20.56
N GLY A 288 6.68 -12.96 -21.45
CA GLY A 288 6.54 -13.17 -22.89
C GLY A 288 6.96 -14.59 -23.27
N VAL A 289 6.17 -15.23 -24.10
CA VAL A 289 6.46 -16.51 -24.74
C VAL A 289 6.24 -16.36 -26.26
N ASP A 290 6.64 -17.35 -27.06
CA ASP A 290 6.50 -17.25 -28.53
C ASP A 290 5.04 -17.08 -28.98
N SER A 291 4.09 -17.64 -28.23
CA SER A 291 2.65 -17.55 -28.51
C SER A 291 1.96 -16.30 -27.93
N GLY A 292 2.66 -15.46 -27.18
CA GLY A 292 2.07 -14.26 -26.52
C GLY A 292 2.58 -14.04 -25.10
N TRP A 293 1.67 -13.99 -24.14
CA TRP A 293 1.95 -13.68 -22.75
C TRP A 293 1.41 -14.72 -21.77
N GLU A 294 2.18 -15.03 -20.75
CA GLU A 294 1.81 -15.84 -19.59
C GLU A 294 1.89 -15.04 -18.28
#